data_8772d4a55ca1c188fd95726d12173b51
#
_entry.id   8772d4a55ca1c188fd95726d12173b51
#
_cell.length_a   1.000
_cell.length_b   1.000
_cell.length_c   1.000
_cell.angle_alpha   90.00
_cell.angle_beta   90.00
_cell.angle_gamma   90.00
#
_symmetry.space_group_name_H-M   'P 1'
#
loop_
_entity.id
_entity.type
_entity.pdbx_description
1 polymer ?
#
loop_
_entity_poly.entity_id
_entity_poly.type
_entity_poly.pdbx_seq_one_letter_code
_entity_poly.pdbx_strand_id
1 'polypeptide(L)'
;MVLLPGGHLLVAKEKKPAAFIEFGPPHSRSRRLVRGGALADGERWPIKKGHHHRFVALAIWLPDKILAKTCADFSDLEIGPDGCLYLLSDKSSTIARLDDLPAGGGTAALLDAWRLGDLDGKPEGLAFTVQGRAIVGLDTRKPRRNLVLLEPPVAPPRGRGQSLS
;
A
#
# COMPACT_ATOMS: atom_id res chain seq x y z
N MET A 1 3.24 -5.80 -0.47
CA MET A 1 1.96 -6.56 -0.49
C MET A 1 1.24 -6.31 0.82
N VAL A 2 -0.08 -6.04 0.79
CA VAL A 2 -0.89 -5.81 2.00
C VAL A 2 -2.07 -6.77 2.08
N LEU A 3 -2.44 -7.14 3.30
CA LEU A 3 -3.64 -7.93 3.59
C LEU A 3 -4.82 -6.97 3.73
N LEU A 4 -5.87 -7.23 2.98
CA LEU A 4 -7.11 -6.45 3.02
C LEU A 4 -8.16 -7.13 3.91
N PRO A 5 -9.18 -6.39 4.39
CA PRO A 5 -10.31 -6.96 5.08
C PRO A 5 -11.00 -8.06 4.25
N GLY A 6 -11.54 -9.06 4.93
CA GLY A 6 -12.11 -10.23 4.26
C GLY A 6 -11.08 -11.20 3.68
N GLY A 7 -9.79 -11.02 4.03
CA GLY A 7 -8.72 -11.93 3.67
C GLY A 7 -8.25 -11.83 2.21
N HIS A 8 -8.52 -10.73 1.53
CA HIS A 8 -7.96 -10.46 0.22
C HIS A 8 -6.52 -9.93 0.35
N LEU A 9 -5.73 -10.11 -0.70
CA LEU A 9 -4.37 -9.60 -0.81
C LEU A 9 -4.31 -8.56 -1.92
N LEU A 10 -3.72 -7.40 -1.64
CA LEU A 10 -3.35 -6.43 -2.65
C LEU A 10 -1.84 -6.51 -2.90
N VAL A 11 -1.48 -6.76 -4.13
CA VAL A 11 -0.09 -6.93 -4.56
C VAL A 11 0.29 -5.80 -5.51
N ALA A 12 1.39 -5.13 -5.22
CA ALA A 12 2.03 -4.23 -6.17
C ALA A 12 2.91 -5.05 -7.12
N LYS A 13 2.58 -5.06 -8.40
CA LYS A 13 3.38 -5.65 -9.46
C LYS A 13 4.35 -4.60 -10.00
N GLU A 14 5.63 -4.86 -9.89
CA GLU A 14 6.70 -3.89 -10.12
C GLU A 14 6.73 -3.32 -11.55
N LYS A 15 6.60 -4.16 -12.58
CA LYS A 15 6.91 -3.78 -13.97
C LYS A 15 6.07 -4.49 -15.03
N LYS A 16 5.99 -3.86 -16.22
CA LYS A 16 5.59 -4.41 -17.52
C LYS A 16 4.18 -5.03 -17.59
N PRO A 17 3.14 -4.26 -17.40
CA PRO A 17 3.07 -2.95 -16.79
C PRO A 17 3.14 -3.05 -15.26
N ALA A 18 3.51 -1.96 -14.59
CA ALA A 18 3.28 -1.82 -13.16
C ALA A 18 1.77 -1.80 -12.90
N ALA A 19 1.32 -2.47 -11.83
CA ALA A 19 -0.09 -2.60 -11.53
C ALA A 19 -0.32 -2.93 -10.05
N PHE A 20 -1.51 -2.66 -9.57
CA PHE A 20 -2.03 -3.22 -8.33
C PHE A 20 -3.00 -4.34 -8.68
N ILE A 21 -2.86 -5.48 -8.02
CA ILE A 21 -3.68 -6.66 -8.28
C ILE A 21 -4.28 -7.14 -6.96
N GLU A 22 -5.59 -7.15 -6.87
CA GLU A 22 -6.30 -7.76 -5.76
C GLU A 22 -6.48 -9.25 -6.02
N PHE A 23 -6.09 -10.06 -5.07
CA PHE A 23 -6.32 -11.48 -5.05
C PHE A 23 -7.25 -11.84 -3.89
N GLY A 24 -8.15 -12.76 -4.13
CA GLY A 24 -9.04 -13.29 -3.11
C GLY A 24 -9.49 -14.72 -3.39
N PRO A 25 -10.29 -15.31 -2.50
CA PRO A 25 -10.88 -16.62 -2.72
C PRO A 25 -11.72 -16.65 -3.99
N PRO A 26 -11.81 -17.81 -4.67
CA PRO A 26 -12.76 -17.98 -5.79
C PRO A 26 -14.17 -17.58 -5.32
N HIS A 27 -14.91 -16.92 -6.21
CA HIS A 27 -16.28 -16.42 -5.97
C HIS A 27 -16.40 -15.21 -5.02
N SER A 28 -15.32 -14.72 -4.43
CA SER A 28 -15.34 -13.42 -3.77
C SER A 28 -15.37 -12.28 -4.78
N ARG A 29 -15.78 -11.08 -4.34
CA ARG A 29 -15.86 -9.89 -5.19
C ARG A 29 -14.88 -8.84 -4.68
N SER A 30 -14.23 -8.15 -5.61
CA SER A 30 -13.46 -6.95 -5.29
C SER A 30 -14.35 -5.91 -4.62
N ARG A 31 -13.85 -5.32 -3.55
CA ARG A 31 -14.52 -4.25 -2.81
C ARG A 31 -13.76 -2.94 -3.03
N ARG A 32 -14.48 -1.83 -3.02
CA ARG A 32 -13.85 -0.52 -3.05
C ARG A 32 -12.96 -0.36 -1.81
N LEU A 33 -11.70 -0.02 -2.02
CA LEU A 33 -10.78 0.34 -0.95
C LEU A 33 -10.98 1.82 -0.63
N VAL A 34 -11.74 2.08 0.43
CA VAL A 34 -12.11 3.45 0.84
C VAL A 34 -11.20 3.88 1.98
N ARG A 35 -10.77 5.14 1.92
CA ARG A 35 -10.04 5.80 3.00
C ARG A 35 -10.67 5.54 4.37
N GLY A 36 -9.89 5.06 5.32
CA GLY A 36 -10.29 4.91 6.73
C GLY A 36 -11.26 3.78 7.05
N GLY A 37 -11.76 3.02 6.07
CA GLY A 37 -12.72 1.93 6.30
C GLY A 37 -12.17 0.52 6.13
N ALA A 38 -10.97 0.39 5.54
CA ALA A 38 -10.47 -0.89 5.11
C ALA A 38 -9.98 -1.82 6.24
N LEU A 39 -9.72 -1.30 7.43
CA LEU A 39 -9.06 -2.07 8.51
C LEU A 39 -9.89 -2.24 9.77
N ALA A 40 -11.14 -1.76 9.81
CA ALA A 40 -11.89 -1.65 11.06
C ALA A 40 -12.26 -3.00 11.69
N ASP A 41 -12.50 -4.05 10.91
CA ASP A 41 -12.92 -5.34 11.44
C ASP A 41 -12.14 -6.48 10.79
N GLY A 42 -11.09 -6.90 11.47
CA GLY A 42 -10.34 -8.10 11.13
C GLY A 42 -11.19 -9.35 11.25
N GLU A 43 -12.01 -9.64 10.28
CA GLU A 43 -12.53 -10.99 10.12
C GLU A 43 -11.34 -11.94 10.01
N ARG A 44 -11.15 -12.75 11.06
CA ARG A 44 -10.10 -13.75 11.05
C ARG A 44 -10.36 -14.72 9.90
N TRP A 45 -9.37 -14.87 9.06
CA TRP A 45 -9.38 -15.87 8.01
C TRP A 45 -9.54 -17.26 8.62
N PRO A 46 -10.60 -18.01 8.36
CA PRO A 46 -10.75 -19.37 8.86
C PRO A 46 -9.89 -20.32 8.02
N ILE A 47 -8.60 -20.40 8.32
CA ILE A 47 -7.73 -21.41 7.72
C ILE A 47 -8.10 -22.75 8.35
N LYS A 48 -8.83 -23.57 7.62
CA LYS A 48 -9.07 -24.97 8.02
C LYS A 48 -7.86 -25.81 7.64
N LYS A 49 -7.34 -26.59 8.60
CA LYS A 49 -6.21 -27.51 8.38
C LYS A 49 -6.52 -28.44 7.19
N GLY A 50 -5.61 -28.49 6.21
CA GLY A 50 -5.75 -29.36 5.02
C GLY A 50 -6.43 -28.71 3.81
N HIS A 51 -6.92 -27.48 3.89
CA HIS A 51 -7.46 -26.76 2.74
C HIS A 51 -6.42 -25.86 2.12
N HIS A 52 -6.01 -26.17 0.91
CA HIS A 52 -5.23 -25.23 0.08
C HIS A 52 -6.23 -24.28 -0.58
N HIS A 53 -6.29 -23.05 -0.09
CA HIS A 53 -7.08 -22.01 -0.71
C HIS A 53 -6.35 -21.49 -1.94
N ARG A 54 -6.97 -21.61 -3.10
CA ARG A 54 -6.50 -20.95 -4.31
C ARG A 54 -7.02 -19.53 -4.31
N PHE A 55 -6.12 -18.57 -4.52
CA PHE A 55 -6.47 -17.20 -4.79
C PHE A 55 -6.59 -16.98 -6.28
N VAL A 56 -7.54 -16.16 -6.67
CA VAL A 56 -7.74 -15.71 -8.05
C VAL A 56 -7.62 -14.18 -8.08
N ALA A 57 -7.17 -13.64 -9.20
CA ALA A 57 -7.18 -12.20 -9.40
C ALA A 57 -8.63 -11.73 -9.53
N LEU A 58 -9.01 -10.76 -8.70
CA LEU A 58 -10.37 -10.21 -8.63
C LEU A 58 -10.47 -8.86 -9.32
N ALA A 59 -9.41 -8.05 -9.24
CA ALA A 59 -9.36 -6.71 -9.82
C ALA A 59 -7.91 -6.32 -10.14
N ILE A 60 -7.75 -5.46 -11.12
CA ILE A 60 -6.46 -4.89 -11.54
C ILE A 60 -6.64 -3.39 -11.69
N TRP A 61 -5.70 -2.62 -11.12
CA TRP A 61 -5.62 -1.17 -11.32
C TRP A 61 -4.27 -0.83 -11.95
N LEU A 62 -4.32 -0.02 -12.98
CA LEU A 62 -3.13 0.54 -13.59
C LEU A 62 -2.88 1.94 -13.03
N PRO A 63 -1.62 2.35 -12.85
CA PRO A 63 -1.31 3.71 -12.45
C PRO A 63 -1.82 4.70 -13.49
N ASP A 64 -2.36 5.83 -13.05
CA ASP A 64 -2.60 6.96 -13.93
C ASP A 64 -1.27 7.57 -14.42
N LYS A 65 -1.35 8.54 -15.34
CA LYS A 65 -0.16 9.19 -15.92
C LYS A 65 0.70 9.90 -14.87
N ILE A 66 0.07 10.45 -13.83
CA ILE A 66 0.76 11.20 -12.77
C ILE A 66 1.50 10.23 -11.87
N LEU A 67 0.83 9.18 -11.37
CA LEU A 67 1.44 8.14 -10.54
C LEU A 67 2.56 7.41 -11.28
N ALA A 68 2.35 7.04 -12.54
CA ALA A 68 3.37 6.38 -13.37
C ALA A 68 4.61 7.26 -13.62
N LYS A 69 4.45 8.58 -13.68
CA LYS A 69 5.57 9.53 -13.77
C LYS A 69 6.28 9.75 -12.44
N THR A 70 5.54 9.72 -11.34
CA THR A 70 6.05 9.95 -9.98
C THR A 70 6.79 8.74 -9.44
N CYS A 71 6.27 7.53 -9.69
CA CYS A 71 6.83 6.25 -9.24
C CYS A 71 7.21 5.40 -10.46
N ALA A 72 8.51 5.35 -10.77
CA ALA A 72 9.03 4.62 -11.93
C ALA A 72 8.98 3.09 -11.77
N ASP A 73 8.83 2.61 -10.55
CA ASP A 73 8.60 1.22 -10.18
C ASP A 73 7.78 1.12 -8.88
N PHE A 74 7.40 -0.09 -8.51
CA PHE A 74 6.64 -0.40 -7.30
C PHE A 74 7.43 -1.39 -6.46
N SER A 75 8.11 -0.90 -5.42
CA SER A 75 8.97 -1.73 -4.56
C SER A 75 8.19 -2.32 -3.39
N ASP A 76 7.41 -1.51 -2.68
CA ASP A 76 6.58 -2.00 -1.58
C ASP A 76 5.25 -1.25 -1.49
N LEU A 77 4.30 -1.85 -0.78
CA LEU A 77 2.95 -1.33 -0.58
C LEU A 77 2.53 -1.54 0.88
N GLU A 78 2.06 -0.49 1.53
CA GLU A 78 1.65 -0.50 2.93
C GLU A 78 0.36 0.31 3.13
N ILE A 79 -0.38 -0.01 4.18
CA ILE A 79 -1.53 0.79 4.61
C ILE A 79 -1.10 1.68 5.75
N GLY A 80 -1.19 2.98 5.53
CA GLY A 80 -0.85 3.98 6.54
C GLY A 80 -1.89 4.07 7.67
N PRO A 81 -1.54 4.76 8.76
CA PRO A 81 -2.43 4.93 9.91
C PRO A 81 -3.70 5.72 9.62
N ASP A 82 -3.72 6.44 8.51
CA ASP A 82 -4.90 7.14 7.98
C ASP A 82 -5.81 6.23 7.12
N GLY A 83 -5.45 4.95 7.01
CA GLY A 83 -6.17 3.95 6.21
C GLY A 83 -5.96 4.07 4.70
N CYS A 84 -5.09 4.97 4.24
CA CYS A 84 -4.74 5.07 2.82
C CYS A 84 -3.66 4.08 2.43
N LEU A 85 -3.61 3.75 1.15
CA LEU A 85 -2.51 2.98 0.56
C LEU A 85 -1.32 3.89 0.30
N TYR A 86 -0.15 3.38 0.65
CA TYR A 86 1.14 4.02 0.38
C TYR A 86 2.00 3.08 -0.45
N LEU A 87 2.57 3.62 -1.50
CA LEU A 87 3.46 2.94 -2.42
C LEU A 87 4.87 3.46 -2.24
N LEU A 88 5.84 2.57 -2.13
CA LEU A 88 7.26 2.89 -2.18
C LEU A 88 7.80 2.63 -3.59
N SER A 89 8.58 3.58 -4.12
CA SER A 89 9.34 3.43 -5.36
C SER A 89 10.83 3.60 -5.09
N ASP A 90 11.62 2.56 -5.35
CA ASP A 90 13.08 2.58 -5.27
C ASP A 90 13.67 3.55 -6.30
N LYS A 91 13.35 3.34 -7.58
CA LYS A 91 13.92 4.14 -8.67
C LYS A 91 13.63 5.63 -8.59
N SER A 92 12.50 6.00 -8.00
CA SER A 92 12.11 7.38 -7.82
C SER A 92 12.48 7.92 -6.44
N SER A 93 12.97 7.09 -5.51
CA SER A 93 13.19 7.42 -4.09
C SER A 93 11.99 8.17 -3.54
N THR A 94 10.79 7.60 -3.68
CA THR A 94 9.53 8.31 -3.43
C THR A 94 8.56 7.42 -2.68
N ILE A 95 7.88 7.99 -1.69
CA ILE A 95 6.65 7.42 -1.13
C ILE A 95 5.47 8.17 -1.77
N ALA A 96 4.53 7.44 -2.32
CA ALA A 96 3.30 7.96 -2.89
C ALA A 96 2.10 7.50 -2.06
N ARG A 97 1.19 8.41 -1.76
CA ARG A 97 -0.11 8.12 -1.17
C ARG A 97 -1.14 8.04 -2.28
N LEU A 98 -1.89 6.96 -2.30
CA LEU A 98 -2.86 6.70 -3.34
C LEU A 98 -4.26 7.19 -2.94
N ASP A 99 -5.03 7.58 -3.94
CA ASP A 99 -6.46 7.78 -3.79
C ASP A 99 -7.20 6.44 -3.69
N ASP A 100 -8.50 6.49 -3.42
CA ASP A 100 -9.33 5.28 -3.31
C ASP A 100 -9.28 4.45 -4.59
N LEU A 101 -9.06 3.15 -4.44
CA LEU A 101 -9.14 2.23 -5.55
C LEU A 101 -10.61 1.84 -5.80
N PRO A 102 -11.16 2.08 -7.00
CA PRO A 102 -12.55 1.72 -7.31
C PRO A 102 -12.78 0.21 -7.30
N ALA A 103 -13.98 -0.24 -6.95
CA ALA A 103 -14.32 -1.66 -6.99
C ALA A 103 -14.20 -2.23 -8.41
N GLY A 104 -13.69 -3.45 -8.52
CA GLY A 104 -13.62 -4.18 -9.79
C GLY A 104 -12.44 -3.82 -10.69
N GLY A 105 -11.55 -2.94 -10.26
CA GLY A 105 -10.39 -2.54 -11.05
C GLY A 105 -10.52 -1.15 -11.68
N GLY A 106 -9.51 -0.76 -12.45
CA GLY A 106 -9.50 0.52 -13.14
C GLY A 106 -8.19 1.27 -13.04
N THR A 107 -8.23 2.52 -12.58
CA THR A 107 -7.06 3.39 -12.48
C THR A 107 -6.75 3.70 -11.02
N ALA A 108 -5.48 3.57 -10.65
CA ALA A 108 -4.95 4.04 -9.37
C ALA A 108 -4.40 5.45 -9.56
N ALA A 109 -4.91 6.40 -8.78
CA ALA A 109 -4.52 7.80 -8.87
C ALA A 109 -3.62 8.19 -7.69
N LEU A 110 -2.69 9.12 -7.96
CA LEU A 110 -1.85 9.75 -6.95
C LEU A 110 -2.67 10.77 -6.16
N LEU A 111 -2.55 10.73 -4.84
CA LEU A 111 -3.08 11.76 -3.95
C LEU A 111 -2.00 12.72 -3.49
N ASP A 112 -0.89 12.18 -2.93
CA ASP A 112 0.27 12.93 -2.45
C ASP A 112 1.56 12.15 -2.74
N ALA A 113 2.71 12.83 -2.76
CA ALA A 113 4.01 12.19 -2.89
C ALA A 113 5.11 12.93 -2.13
N TRP A 114 6.05 12.17 -1.56
CA TRP A 114 7.21 12.66 -0.83
C TRP A 114 8.49 12.04 -1.36
N ARG A 115 9.46 12.87 -1.69
CA ARG A 115 10.80 12.40 -2.02
C ARG A 115 11.59 12.08 -0.76
N LEU A 116 12.29 10.97 -0.75
CA LEU A 116 13.05 10.48 0.40
C LEU A 116 14.44 11.12 0.54
N GLY A 117 14.84 11.98 -0.40
CA GLY A 117 16.19 12.54 -0.41
C GLY A 117 17.27 11.50 -0.69
N ASP A 118 18.50 11.81 -0.30
CA ASP A 118 19.65 10.91 -0.48
C ASP A 118 19.66 9.86 0.64
N LEU A 119 19.36 8.62 0.28
CA LEU A 119 19.42 7.47 1.17
C LEU A 119 20.70 6.65 0.92
N ASP A 120 21.28 6.10 1.99
CA ASP A 120 22.49 5.23 1.95
C ASP A 120 22.19 3.81 1.40
N GLY A 121 21.16 3.64 0.59
CA GLY A 121 20.74 2.37 0.02
C GLY A 121 19.43 2.48 -0.76
N LYS A 122 19.02 1.38 -1.35
CA LYS A 122 17.75 1.32 -2.09
C LYS A 122 16.59 1.14 -1.13
N PRO A 123 15.54 1.95 -1.22
CA PRO A 123 14.34 1.77 -0.41
C PRO A 123 13.50 0.59 -0.93
N GLU A 124 13.49 -0.51 -0.17
CA GLU A 124 12.84 -1.77 -0.56
C GLU A 124 11.67 -2.16 0.35
N GLY A 125 11.54 -1.55 1.52
CA GLY A 125 10.48 -1.84 2.48
C GLY A 125 9.87 -0.58 3.07
N LEU A 126 8.55 -0.59 3.29
CA LEU A 126 7.80 0.49 3.90
C LEU A 126 6.93 -0.06 5.03
N ALA A 127 6.97 0.60 6.17
CA ALA A 127 6.08 0.35 7.29
C ALA A 127 5.72 1.66 8.00
N PHE A 128 4.71 1.63 8.86
CA PHE A 128 4.34 2.79 9.67
C PHE A 128 4.33 2.44 11.16
N THR A 129 4.81 3.38 11.98
CA THR A 129 4.58 3.32 13.42
C THR A 129 3.13 3.65 13.75
N VAL A 130 2.70 3.30 14.95
CA VAL A 130 1.36 3.67 15.47
C VAL A 130 1.14 5.19 15.56
N GLN A 131 2.24 5.97 15.61
CA GLN A 131 2.21 7.44 15.59
C GLN A 131 2.22 8.02 14.18
N GLY A 132 2.18 7.18 13.13
CA GLY A 132 2.14 7.62 11.75
C GLY A 132 3.49 7.97 11.13
N ARG A 133 4.59 7.64 11.77
CA ARG A 133 5.92 7.80 11.18
C ARG A 133 6.21 6.68 10.20
N ALA A 134 6.70 7.02 9.02
CA ALA A 134 7.15 6.01 8.07
C ALA A 134 8.53 5.46 8.45
N ILE A 135 8.66 4.16 8.35
CA ILE A 135 9.94 3.42 8.47
C ILE A 135 10.24 2.88 7.09
N VAL A 136 11.41 3.20 6.56
CA VAL A 136 11.88 2.72 5.27
C VAL A 136 13.02 1.73 5.49
N GLY A 137 12.85 0.52 4.97
CA GLY A 137 13.88 -0.51 4.91
C GLY A 137 14.77 -0.30 3.68
N LEU A 138 16.07 -0.32 3.88
CA LEU A 138 17.06 -0.11 2.82
C LEU A 138 17.82 -1.40 2.48
N ASP A 139 17.91 -1.73 1.20
CA ASP A 139 18.91 -2.67 0.72
C ASP A 139 20.26 -1.96 0.66
N THR A 140 21.11 -2.26 1.63
CA THR A 140 22.44 -1.66 1.79
C THR A 140 23.45 -2.68 2.24
N ARG A 141 24.70 -2.52 1.79
CA ARG A 141 25.83 -3.34 2.25
C ARG A 141 26.26 -3.05 3.69
N LYS A 142 25.69 -2.02 4.33
CA LYS A 142 26.00 -1.58 5.70
C LYS A 142 24.89 -2.01 6.66
N PRO A 143 24.98 -3.19 7.32
CA PRO A 143 23.86 -3.78 8.07
C PRO A 143 23.37 -2.97 9.28
N ARG A 144 24.11 -1.94 9.71
CA ARG A 144 23.72 -1.05 10.82
C ARG A 144 22.95 0.20 10.40
N ARG A 145 22.67 0.38 9.09
CA ARG A 145 22.00 1.57 8.53
C ARG A 145 20.90 1.19 7.53
N ASN A 146 20.27 0.06 7.77
CA ASN A 146 19.25 -0.49 6.86
C ASN A 146 17.81 -0.07 7.21
N LEU A 147 17.60 0.74 8.25
CA LEU A 147 16.29 1.30 8.60
C LEU A 147 16.40 2.81 8.80
N VAL A 148 15.50 3.53 8.18
CA VAL A 148 15.35 4.98 8.32
C VAL A 148 13.96 5.29 8.83
N LEU A 149 13.89 5.98 9.96
CA LEU A 149 12.65 6.54 10.49
C LEU A 149 12.49 7.96 9.95
N LEU A 150 11.41 8.20 9.22
CA LEU A 150 11.11 9.50 8.65
C LEU A 150 10.29 10.33 9.64
N GLU A 151 10.59 11.63 9.72
CA GLU A 151 9.71 12.59 10.38
C GLU A 151 8.44 12.77 9.53
N PRO A 152 7.26 12.95 10.15
CA PRO A 152 6.01 12.70 9.48
C PRO A 152 5.70 13.72 8.38
N PRO A 153 5.64 13.28 7.14
CA PRO A 153 4.80 13.95 6.16
C PRO A 153 3.38 13.35 6.13
N VAL A 154 3.07 12.39 6.98
CA VAL A 154 1.77 11.72 6.97
C VAL A 154 0.73 12.63 7.61
N ALA A 155 -0.37 12.85 6.93
CA ALA A 155 -1.50 13.57 7.53
C ALA A 155 -1.89 12.93 8.86
N PRO A 156 -2.15 13.72 9.91
CA PRO A 156 -2.56 13.19 11.20
C PRO A 156 -3.79 12.29 11.03
N PRO A 157 -3.91 11.22 11.82
CA PRO A 157 -5.09 10.36 11.77
C PRO A 157 -6.34 11.23 11.94
N ARG A 158 -7.36 11.01 11.12
CA ARG A 158 -8.64 11.73 11.24
C ARG A 158 -9.14 11.56 12.68
N GLY A 159 -9.24 12.67 13.41
CA GLY A 159 -9.86 12.68 14.73
C GLY A 159 -11.25 12.05 14.63
N ARG A 160 -11.54 11.10 15.51
CA ARG A 160 -12.91 10.62 15.70
C ARG A 160 -13.79 11.84 16.03
N GLY A 161 -14.64 12.26 15.11
CA GLY A 161 -15.67 13.26 15.39
C GLY A 161 -15.59 14.55 14.59
N GLN A 162 -15.69 14.47 13.27
CA GLN A 162 -16.32 15.52 12.49
C GLN A 162 -17.44 14.88 11.69
N SER A 163 -18.60 14.75 12.36
CA SER A 163 -19.88 14.62 11.67
C SER A 163 -20.08 15.91 10.91
N LEU A 164 -20.18 15.83 9.62
CA LEU A 164 -20.70 16.91 8.80
C LEU A 164 -22.17 17.09 9.17
N SER A 165 -22.47 18.19 9.85
CA SER A 165 -23.82 18.76 10.00
C SER A 165 -24.26 19.34 8.66
#